data_c897011cdb83dfa674713e033cc75ee9
#
_entry.id   c897011cdb83dfa674713e033cc75ee9
#
_cell.length_a   1.000
_cell.length_b   1.000
_cell.length_c   1.000
_cell.angle_alpha   90.00
_cell.angle_beta   90.00
_cell.angle_gamma   90.00
#
_symmetry.space_group_name_H-M   'P 1'
#
loop_
_entity.id
_entity.type
_entity.pdbx_description
1 polymer ?
#
loop_
_entity_poly.entity_id
_entity_poly.type
_entity_poly.pdbx_seq_one_letter_code
_entity_poly.pdbx_strand_id
1 'polypeptide(L)'
;MLIYPNRSRVSGTIKNDIISTEAFVDAPSVLMMGMLCALIGSSLFLTFATRIGLPVSTTHCIIGGIIGVGFATVGPNGVDWSWGGVSQVFAAWAIAPCISAAFGAILFLFTKYGVMKSKNPLKMGMIMVPIFYALTSGILTMLIVWKGAASLDLDDWGTAPTVGTIFGVAGAVALLSCIFILPFLHVKLVREDWKLKQYDILKGPFLLRRPDAGPIPAGHELVIDYYHGHATKESLESSAQSAETRSDLESSRDGTRSDSDGISDEKSGALYGQQPQVVATVPAISPVEPIVPVQRKWYEPAQLWKTIKWTFFRGVMIDIVSEQSTGGTNEPKFLQRLLVGKNLDKKHAIVERYDLKVEHLYSFLQVMTAATASFAHGANDVSNAMGPLSAIYQIWQTNTTAEDSDVPIWVLVFGGAAISIGLWTYGYNLIRNLGNRITLHSPSRGFCMELGAALTVVMATRLALPVSTTQCIIGATVGVGLCAGDYKAINWRMVAWSYSAWFITLPSTAVISGLIMAFTINAPSFAAPLN
;
A
#
# COMPACT_ATOMS: atom_id res chain seq x y z
N MET A 1 -33.63 -22.76 -6.80
CA MET A 1 -32.32 -22.19 -7.00
C MET A 1 -32.53 -20.83 -7.66
N LEU A 2 -32.72 -19.81 -6.84
CA LEU A 2 -33.17 -18.49 -7.27
C LEU A 2 -31.98 -17.73 -7.86
N ILE A 3 -32.14 -17.34 -9.12
CA ILE A 3 -31.24 -16.47 -9.87
C ILE A 3 -31.44 -15.06 -9.32
N TYR A 4 -30.56 -14.61 -8.42
CA TYR A 4 -30.51 -13.21 -8.03
C TYR A 4 -29.65 -12.45 -9.03
N PRO A 5 -30.10 -11.31 -9.58
CA PRO A 5 -29.30 -10.47 -10.45
C PRO A 5 -28.13 -9.88 -9.66
N ASN A 6 -27.00 -9.87 -10.29
CA ASN A 6 -25.67 -9.64 -9.74
C ASN A 6 -25.45 -8.14 -9.49
N ARG A 7 -25.54 -7.75 -8.24
CA ARG A 7 -25.24 -6.37 -7.77
C ARG A 7 -23.86 -6.33 -7.19
N SER A 8 -23.25 -5.14 -7.09
CA SER A 8 -21.94 -5.01 -6.48
C SER A 8 -22.00 -5.55 -5.05
N ARG A 9 -21.69 -6.85 -4.90
CA ARG A 9 -21.96 -7.66 -3.72
C ARG A 9 -21.40 -7.04 -2.44
N VAL A 10 -20.21 -6.42 -2.52
CA VAL A 10 -19.58 -5.76 -1.36
C VAL A 10 -20.32 -4.48 -0.96
N SER A 11 -20.84 -3.69 -1.92
CA SER A 11 -21.64 -2.50 -1.60
C SER A 11 -23.00 -2.89 -1.00
N GLY A 12 -23.57 -4.01 -1.45
CA GLY A 12 -24.79 -4.58 -0.86
C GLY A 12 -24.60 -4.99 0.59
N THR A 13 -23.54 -5.75 0.87
CA THR A 13 -23.21 -6.17 2.24
C THR A 13 -22.99 -4.98 3.18
N ILE A 14 -22.28 -3.96 2.75
CA ILE A 14 -22.07 -2.74 3.57
C ILE A 14 -23.38 -1.98 3.78
N LYS A 15 -24.27 -1.97 2.78
CA LYS A 15 -25.54 -1.25 2.85
C LYS A 15 -26.61 -1.96 3.69
N ASN A 16 -26.74 -3.27 3.53
CA ASN A 16 -27.93 -4.02 3.95
C ASN A 16 -27.66 -5.05 5.05
N ASP A 17 -26.43 -5.60 5.16
CA ASP A 17 -26.18 -6.78 6.00
C ASP A 17 -25.60 -6.41 7.38
N ILE A 18 -25.20 -5.15 7.63
CA ILE A 18 -24.62 -4.71 8.91
C ILE A 18 -25.68 -4.24 9.91
N ILE A 19 -26.67 -3.50 9.44
CA ILE A 19 -27.82 -3.04 10.25
C ILE A 19 -29.13 -3.45 9.57
N SER A 20 -30.13 -3.78 10.38
CA SER A 20 -31.46 -4.11 9.87
C SER A 20 -32.11 -2.86 9.24
N THR A 21 -32.19 -2.83 7.91
CA THR A 21 -32.86 -1.75 7.17
C THR A 21 -34.37 -1.75 7.37
N GLU A 22 -34.95 -2.90 7.77
CA GLU A 22 -36.36 -3.05 8.10
C GLU A 22 -36.80 -2.13 9.23
N ALA A 23 -35.89 -1.88 10.21
CA ALA A 23 -36.16 -0.97 11.33
C ALA A 23 -36.36 0.50 10.92
N PHE A 24 -36.02 0.85 9.68
CA PHE A 24 -36.09 2.21 9.15
C PHE A 24 -37.12 2.41 8.05
N VAL A 25 -37.96 1.41 7.78
CA VAL A 25 -38.99 1.47 6.70
C VAL A 25 -39.94 2.65 6.94
N ASP A 26 -40.34 2.88 8.19
CA ASP A 26 -41.24 3.97 8.57
C ASP A 26 -40.53 5.33 8.70
N ALA A 27 -39.19 5.34 8.74
CA ALA A 27 -38.38 6.54 8.91
C ALA A 27 -37.12 6.50 8.03
N PRO A 28 -37.24 6.51 6.70
CA PRO A 28 -36.10 6.44 5.78
C PRO A 28 -35.10 7.58 5.98
N SER A 29 -35.56 8.76 6.36
CA SER A 29 -34.71 9.92 6.64
C SER A 29 -33.72 9.70 7.80
N VAL A 30 -34.10 8.86 8.79
CA VAL A 30 -33.20 8.50 9.91
C VAL A 30 -32.08 7.60 9.40
N LEU A 31 -32.35 6.65 8.50
CA LEU A 31 -31.33 5.84 7.85
C LEU A 31 -30.39 6.71 6.99
N MET A 32 -30.95 7.63 6.20
CA MET A 32 -30.16 8.59 5.40
C MET A 32 -29.19 9.40 6.28
N MET A 33 -29.67 9.93 7.40
CA MET A 33 -28.85 10.66 8.37
C MET A 33 -27.81 9.74 9.01
N GLY A 34 -28.17 8.50 9.31
CA GLY A 34 -27.25 7.49 9.85
C GLY A 34 -26.10 7.18 8.91
N MET A 35 -26.38 6.97 7.63
CA MET A 35 -25.34 6.75 6.62
C MET A 35 -24.40 7.96 6.49
N LEU A 36 -24.94 9.18 6.59
CA LEU A 36 -24.11 10.40 6.62
C LEU A 36 -23.22 10.46 7.86
N CYS A 37 -23.75 10.17 9.04
CA CYS A 37 -22.99 10.11 10.30
C CYS A 37 -21.88 9.04 10.24
N ALA A 38 -22.16 7.88 9.64
CA ALA A 38 -21.18 6.82 9.44
C ALA A 38 -20.03 7.27 8.51
N LEU A 39 -20.34 7.96 7.41
CA LEU A 39 -19.33 8.54 6.52
C LEU A 39 -18.48 9.61 7.20
N ILE A 40 -19.10 10.51 7.96
CA ILE A 40 -18.38 11.57 8.69
C ILE A 40 -17.44 10.95 9.74
N GLY A 41 -17.92 10.05 10.59
CA GLY A 41 -17.12 9.43 11.64
C GLY A 41 -15.97 8.59 11.08
N SER A 42 -16.24 7.82 10.02
CA SER A 42 -15.21 7.04 9.31
C SER A 42 -14.15 7.95 8.71
N SER A 43 -14.54 9.04 8.06
CA SER A 43 -13.61 10.00 7.43
C SER A 43 -12.74 10.72 8.46
N LEU A 44 -13.30 11.12 9.60
CA LEU A 44 -12.56 11.76 10.68
C LEU A 44 -11.48 10.82 11.24
N PHE A 45 -11.86 9.58 11.55
CA PHE A 45 -10.92 8.60 12.07
C PHE A 45 -9.85 8.23 11.03
N LEU A 46 -10.24 8.00 9.77
CA LEU A 46 -9.31 7.67 8.70
C LEU A 46 -8.30 8.79 8.44
N THR A 47 -8.75 10.05 8.44
CA THR A 47 -7.87 11.22 8.28
C THR A 47 -6.87 11.31 9.44
N PHE A 48 -7.33 11.12 10.67
CA PHE A 48 -6.45 11.08 11.84
C PHE A 48 -5.42 9.94 11.75
N ALA A 49 -5.87 8.72 11.45
CA ALA A 49 -5.01 7.55 11.33
C ALA A 49 -3.95 7.72 10.23
N THR A 50 -4.34 8.25 9.06
CA THR A 50 -3.41 8.52 7.94
C THR A 50 -2.39 9.57 8.32
N ARG A 51 -2.78 10.61 9.07
CA ARG A 51 -1.86 11.66 9.54
C ARG A 51 -0.73 11.11 10.41
N ILE A 52 -1.04 10.16 11.28
CA ILE A 52 -0.04 9.51 12.15
C ILE A 52 0.62 8.29 11.50
N GLY A 53 0.27 7.98 10.23
CA GLY A 53 0.83 6.85 9.49
C GLY A 53 0.37 5.47 10.00
N LEU A 54 -0.81 5.39 10.62
CA LEU A 54 -1.39 4.16 11.13
C LEU A 54 -2.08 3.40 9.99
N PRO A 55 -1.68 2.15 9.69
CA PRO A 55 -2.28 1.37 8.60
C PRO A 55 -3.63 0.78 9.03
N VAL A 56 -4.66 1.59 8.93
CA VAL A 56 -6.05 1.17 9.22
C VAL A 56 -6.76 0.67 7.96
N SER A 57 -7.91 0.02 8.16
CA SER A 57 -8.76 -0.48 7.10
C SER A 57 -9.94 0.47 6.86
N THR A 58 -10.12 0.91 5.63
CA THR A 58 -11.28 1.72 5.20
C THR A 58 -12.59 0.95 5.39
N THR A 59 -12.59 -0.35 5.07
CA THR A 59 -13.74 -1.24 5.27
C THR A 59 -14.13 -1.30 6.74
N HIS A 60 -13.17 -1.47 7.66
CA HIS A 60 -13.46 -1.49 9.09
C HIS A 60 -13.93 -0.15 9.61
N CYS A 61 -13.42 0.96 9.06
CA CYS A 61 -13.87 2.30 9.43
C CYS A 61 -15.36 2.49 9.13
N ILE A 62 -15.80 2.14 7.93
CA ILE A 62 -17.21 2.33 7.56
C ILE A 62 -18.13 1.35 8.27
N ILE A 63 -17.73 0.07 8.39
CA ILE A 63 -18.51 -0.93 9.12
C ILE A 63 -18.66 -0.51 10.60
N GLY A 64 -17.57 -0.10 11.24
CA GLY A 64 -17.64 0.43 12.60
C GLY A 64 -18.56 1.65 12.69
N GLY A 65 -18.49 2.57 11.73
CA GLY A 65 -19.39 3.72 11.66
C GLY A 65 -20.85 3.32 11.58
N ILE A 66 -21.20 2.35 10.74
CA ILE A 66 -22.57 1.82 10.59
C ILE A 66 -23.03 1.11 11.87
N ILE A 67 -22.17 0.28 12.49
CA ILE A 67 -22.48 -0.35 13.79
C ILE A 67 -22.79 0.72 14.83
N GLY A 68 -21.99 1.77 14.92
CA GLY A 68 -22.22 2.86 15.86
C GLY A 68 -23.55 3.57 15.64
N VAL A 69 -23.94 3.78 14.40
CA VAL A 69 -25.26 4.31 14.03
C VAL A 69 -26.37 3.36 14.45
N GLY A 70 -26.24 2.04 14.17
CA GLY A 70 -27.21 1.04 14.61
C GLY A 70 -27.43 1.04 16.11
N PHE A 71 -26.35 1.10 16.90
CA PHE A 71 -26.44 1.24 18.35
C PHE A 71 -27.15 2.52 18.81
N ALA A 72 -26.88 3.64 18.15
CA ALA A 72 -27.46 4.94 18.53
C ALA A 72 -28.95 5.05 18.17
N THR A 73 -29.41 4.32 17.15
CA THR A 73 -30.80 4.42 16.64
C THR A 73 -31.72 3.33 17.19
N VAL A 74 -31.32 2.08 17.05
CA VAL A 74 -32.12 0.88 17.37
C VAL A 74 -31.63 0.17 18.63
N GLY A 75 -30.38 0.43 19.01
CA GLY A 75 -29.70 -0.29 20.09
C GLY A 75 -28.97 -1.57 19.61
N PRO A 76 -28.56 -2.45 20.54
CA PRO A 76 -27.78 -3.64 20.22
C PRO A 76 -28.46 -4.62 19.23
N ASN A 77 -29.78 -4.66 19.25
CA ASN A 77 -30.59 -5.54 18.39
C ASN A 77 -30.72 -5.02 16.94
N GLY A 78 -30.36 -3.77 16.69
CA GLY A 78 -30.34 -3.19 15.35
C GLY A 78 -29.11 -3.55 14.52
N VAL A 79 -28.13 -4.24 15.12
CA VAL A 79 -26.91 -4.71 14.44
C VAL A 79 -27.02 -6.21 14.17
N ASP A 80 -26.77 -6.61 12.96
CA ASP A 80 -26.75 -8.03 12.60
C ASP A 80 -25.42 -8.69 13.02
N TRP A 81 -25.46 -9.45 14.12
CA TRP A 81 -24.34 -10.21 14.64
C TRP A 81 -24.20 -11.60 14.03
N SER A 82 -25.10 -11.97 13.11
CA SER A 82 -25.07 -13.27 12.44
C SER A 82 -23.85 -13.44 11.53
N TRP A 83 -23.70 -14.64 10.95
CA TRP A 83 -22.63 -14.90 9.99
C TRP A 83 -22.76 -14.05 8.71
N GLY A 84 -23.96 -13.65 8.31
CA GLY A 84 -24.19 -12.73 7.18
C GLY A 84 -23.71 -11.31 7.45
N GLY A 85 -23.66 -10.90 8.73
CA GLY A 85 -23.33 -9.54 9.17
C GLY A 85 -21.92 -9.40 9.77
N VAL A 86 -21.86 -8.88 10.99
CA VAL A 86 -20.61 -8.47 11.67
C VAL A 86 -19.67 -9.64 11.94
N SER A 87 -20.17 -10.84 12.26
CA SER A 87 -19.33 -12.02 12.54
C SER A 87 -18.44 -12.41 11.36
N GLN A 88 -18.92 -12.27 10.13
CA GLN A 88 -18.14 -12.50 8.92
C GLN A 88 -16.95 -11.52 8.81
N VAL A 89 -17.12 -10.28 9.24
CA VAL A 89 -16.05 -9.26 9.26
C VAL A 89 -14.94 -9.66 10.22
N PHE A 90 -15.30 -10.14 11.43
CA PHE A 90 -14.30 -10.60 12.40
C PHE A 90 -13.55 -11.86 11.90
N ALA A 91 -14.25 -12.79 11.26
CA ALA A 91 -13.60 -13.95 10.66
C ALA A 91 -12.63 -13.55 9.54
N ALA A 92 -13.00 -12.57 8.73
CA ALA A 92 -12.15 -12.04 7.66
C ALA A 92 -10.84 -11.43 8.18
N TRP A 93 -10.78 -10.92 9.42
CA TRP A 93 -9.54 -10.38 10.01
C TRP A 93 -8.42 -11.41 10.14
N ALA A 94 -8.76 -12.66 10.37
CA ALA A 94 -7.81 -13.75 10.44
C ALA A 94 -7.62 -14.44 9.09
N ILE A 95 -8.72 -14.69 8.38
CA ILE A 95 -8.74 -15.50 7.15
C ILE A 95 -8.02 -14.76 6.01
N ALA A 96 -8.33 -13.48 5.79
CA ALA A 96 -7.79 -12.73 4.65
C ALA A 96 -6.26 -12.58 4.68
N PRO A 97 -5.61 -12.14 5.78
CA PRO A 97 -4.16 -12.03 5.82
C PRO A 97 -3.48 -13.41 5.78
N CYS A 98 -4.08 -14.48 6.34
CA CYS A 98 -3.51 -15.81 6.27
C CYS A 98 -3.53 -16.38 4.84
N ILE A 99 -4.64 -16.23 4.12
CA ILE A 99 -4.74 -16.66 2.72
C ILE A 99 -3.78 -15.85 1.86
N SER A 100 -3.70 -14.55 2.08
CA SER A 100 -2.80 -13.67 1.34
C SER A 100 -1.32 -14.00 1.61
N ALA A 101 -0.98 -14.33 2.85
CA ALA A 101 0.35 -14.81 3.21
C ALA A 101 0.69 -16.12 2.49
N ALA A 102 -0.26 -17.06 2.42
CA ALA A 102 -0.06 -18.31 1.71
C ALA A 102 0.17 -18.09 0.21
N PHE A 103 -0.67 -17.28 -0.46
CA PHE A 103 -0.47 -16.97 -1.88
C PHE A 103 0.85 -16.24 -2.14
N GLY A 104 1.19 -15.23 -1.35
CA GLY A 104 2.46 -14.52 -1.45
C GLY A 104 3.65 -15.45 -1.26
N ALA A 105 3.60 -16.32 -0.26
CA ALA A 105 4.64 -17.33 0.03
C ALA A 105 4.79 -18.31 -1.13
N ILE A 106 3.71 -18.88 -1.65
CA ILE A 106 3.74 -19.85 -2.76
C ILE A 106 4.37 -19.20 -4.00
N LEU A 107 3.91 -18.00 -4.38
CA LEU A 107 4.44 -17.27 -5.53
C LEU A 107 5.93 -16.95 -5.34
N PHE A 108 6.32 -16.56 -4.14
CA PHE A 108 7.72 -16.24 -3.88
C PHE A 108 8.60 -17.48 -3.82
N LEU A 109 8.16 -18.59 -3.24
CA LEU A 109 8.90 -19.84 -3.27
C LEU A 109 9.10 -20.34 -4.71
N PHE A 110 8.07 -20.24 -5.54
CA PHE A 110 8.19 -20.55 -6.96
C PHE A 110 9.21 -19.63 -7.66
N THR A 111 9.15 -18.32 -7.41
CA THR A 111 10.12 -17.34 -7.93
C THR A 111 11.53 -17.62 -7.41
N LYS A 112 11.69 -17.88 -6.11
CA LYS A 112 12.97 -18.12 -5.46
C LYS A 112 13.67 -19.37 -6.00
N TYR A 113 12.98 -20.50 -5.99
CA TYR A 113 13.59 -21.76 -6.41
C TYR A 113 13.52 -22.00 -7.91
N GLY A 114 12.48 -21.52 -8.58
CA GLY A 114 12.33 -21.66 -10.03
C GLY A 114 13.22 -20.71 -10.84
N VAL A 115 13.47 -19.51 -10.32
CA VAL A 115 14.23 -18.48 -11.03
C VAL A 115 15.51 -18.11 -10.30
N MET A 116 15.40 -17.51 -9.09
CA MET A 116 16.51 -16.84 -8.41
C MET A 116 17.67 -17.78 -8.04
N LYS A 117 17.35 -19.00 -7.62
CA LYS A 117 18.33 -20.05 -7.23
C LYS A 117 18.61 -21.06 -8.32
N SER A 118 18.15 -20.85 -9.54
CA SER A 118 18.45 -21.74 -10.67
C SER A 118 19.93 -21.63 -11.09
N LYS A 119 20.43 -22.63 -11.83
CA LYS A 119 21.83 -22.61 -12.36
C LYS A 119 22.13 -21.39 -13.22
N ASN A 120 21.14 -20.89 -13.96
CA ASN A 120 21.23 -19.71 -14.81
C ASN A 120 20.02 -18.79 -14.54
N PRO A 121 20.04 -17.98 -13.48
CA PRO A 121 18.86 -17.19 -13.03
C PRO A 121 18.34 -16.25 -14.11
N LEU A 122 19.22 -15.58 -14.84
CA LEU A 122 18.84 -14.64 -15.89
C LEU A 122 18.09 -15.33 -17.04
N LYS A 123 18.61 -16.49 -17.52
CA LYS A 123 17.95 -17.28 -18.57
C LYS A 123 16.59 -17.80 -18.12
N MET A 124 16.52 -18.33 -16.90
CA MET A 124 15.28 -18.87 -16.35
C MET A 124 14.26 -17.74 -16.13
N GLY A 125 14.71 -16.59 -15.63
CA GLY A 125 13.87 -15.41 -15.48
C GLY A 125 13.26 -14.96 -16.81
N MET A 126 14.04 -14.91 -17.89
CA MET A 126 13.52 -14.58 -19.22
C MET A 126 12.45 -15.55 -19.72
N ILE A 127 12.61 -16.85 -19.46
CA ILE A 127 11.60 -17.86 -19.81
C ILE A 127 10.31 -17.64 -19.00
N MET A 128 10.45 -17.25 -17.74
CA MET A 128 9.30 -17.05 -16.84
C MET A 128 8.55 -15.73 -17.05
N VAL A 129 9.20 -14.71 -17.62
CA VAL A 129 8.58 -13.39 -17.84
C VAL A 129 7.23 -13.49 -18.58
N PRO A 130 7.09 -14.15 -19.75
CA PRO A 130 5.80 -14.26 -20.43
C PRO A 130 4.74 -14.99 -19.59
N ILE A 131 5.15 -15.99 -18.82
CA ILE A 131 4.25 -16.77 -17.94
C ILE A 131 3.71 -15.88 -16.82
N PHE A 132 4.57 -15.06 -16.21
CA PHE A 132 4.15 -14.12 -15.18
C PHE A 132 3.26 -13.01 -15.73
N TYR A 133 3.52 -12.53 -16.96
CA TYR A 133 2.63 -11.60 -17.65
C TYR A 133 1.25 -12.21 -17.92
N ALA A 134 1.20 -13.47 -18.38
CA ALA A 134 -0.04 -14.22 -18.56
C ALA A 134 -0.81 -14.37 -17.24
N LEU A 135 -0.11 -14.78 -16.19
CA LEU A 135 -0.70 -14.96 -14.86
C LEU A 135 -1.30 -13.66 -14.32
N THR A 136 -0.54 -12.56 -14.38
CA THR A 136 -0.98 -11.27 -13.87
C THR A 136 -2.17 -10.71 -14.65
N SER A 137 -2.11 -10.76 -16.00
CA SER A 137 -3.21 -10.29 -16.84
C SER A 137 -4.44 -11.19 -16.73
N GLY A 138 -4.25 -12.50 -16.56
CA GLY A 138 -5.35 -13.43 -16.31
C GLY A 138 -6.08 -13.14 -15.00
N ILE A 139 -5.33 -12.86 -13.92
CA ILE A 139 -5.91 -12.46 -12.62
C ILE A 139 -6.65 -11.12 -12.73
N LEU A 140 -6.08 -10.14 -13.45
CA LEU A 140 -6.76 -8.86 -13.68
C LEU A 140 -8.06 -9.05 -14.47
N THR A 141 -8.02 -9.84 -15.53
CA THR A 141 -9.20 -10.14 -16.34
C THR A 141 -10.26 -10.89 -15.53
N MET A 142 -9.82 -11.86 -14.71
CA MET A 142 -10.70 -12.59 -13.80
C MET A 142 -11.39 -11.65 -12.82
N LEU A 143 -10.67 -10.66 -12.28
CA LEU A 143 -11.23 -9.63 -11.40
C LEU A 143 -12.30 -8.80 -12.12
N ILE A 144 -12.02 -8.34 -13.34
CA ILE A 144 -12.95 -7.51 -14.13
C ILE A 144 -14.21 -8.32 -14.46
N VAL A 145 -14.05 -9.54 -14.95
CA VAL A 145 -15.19 -10.39 -15.34
C VAL A 145 -16.01 -10.83 -14.12
N TRP A 146 -15.37 -11.14 -12.99
CA TRP A 146 -16.08 -11.62 -11.80
C TRP A 146 -16.68 -10.51 -10.94
N LYS A 147 -16.12 -9.31 -10.99
CA LYS A 147 -16.69 -8.16 -10.26
C LYS A 147 -17.82 -7.50 -11.00
N GLY A 148 -17.95 -7.83 -12.29
CA GLY A 148 -18.89 -7.22 -13.21
C GLY A 148 -18.51 -5.76 -13.51
N ALA A 149 -18.33 -5.43 -14.79
CA ALA A 149 -18.51 -4.05 -15.18
C ALA A 149 -20.02 -3.92 -15.43
N ALA A 150 -20.73 -3.21 -14.57
CA ALA A 150 -22.19 -3.05 -14.67
C ALA A 150 -22.67 -2.54 -16.05
N SER A 151 -21.76 -1.90 -16.80
CA SER A 151 -21.99 -1.42 -18.15
C SER A 151 -21.76 -2.46 -19.27
N LEU A 152 -21.23 -3.65 -18.93
CA LEU A 152 -20.86 -4.68 -19.92
C LEU A 152 -21.71 -5.96 -19.81
N ASP A 153 -22.68 -6.02 -18.89
CA ASP A 153 -23.59 -7.16 -18.62
C ASP A 153 -22.84 -8.52 -18.56
N LEU A 154 -21.63 -8.50 -17.97
CA LEU A 154 -20.75 -9.67 -17.91
C LEU A 154 -21.27 -10.76 -16.97
N ASP A 155 -22.26 -10.41 -16.15
CA ASP A 155 -22.85 -11.30 -15.17
C ASP A 155 -23.69 -12.42 -15.81
N ASP A 156 -24.25 -12.17 -16.98
CA ASP A 156 -25.02 -13.14 -17.75
C ASP A 156 -24.12 -14.04 -18.62
N TRP A 157 -22.81 -13.82 -18.58
CA TRP A 157 -21.88 -14.65 -19.32
C TRP A 157 -21.80 -16.05 -18.74
N GLY A 158 -22.02 -17.04 -19.58
CA GLY A 158 -21.80 -18.44 -19.23
C GLY A 158 -20.32 -18.72 -18.89
N THR A 159 -20.07 -19.86 -18.25
CA THR A 159 -18.72 -20.27 -17.83
C THR A 159 -17.73 -20.33 -19.00
N ALA A 160 -18.16 -20.79 -20.18
CA ALA A 160 -17.28 -20.95 -21.34
C ALA A 160 -16.72 -19.62 -21.88
N PRO A 161 -17.53 -18.57 -22.17
CA PRO A 161 -16.99 -17.27 -22.60
C PRO A 161 -16.15 -16.60 -21.52
N THR A 162 -16.52 -16.72 -20.23
CA THR A 162 -15.73 -16.19 -19.12
C THR A 162 -14.32 -16.78 -19.09
N VAL A 163 -14.21 -18.11 -19.11
CA VAL A 163 -12.93 -18.81 -19.11
C VAL A 163 -12.15 -18.52 -20.39
N GLY A 164 -12.83 -18.52 -21.55
CA GLY A 164 -12.22 -18.18 -22.84
C GLY A 164 -11.61 -16.78 -22.85
N THR A 165 -12.30 -15.79 -22.27
CA THR A 165 -11.78 -14.42 -22.19
C THR A 165 -10.57 -14.31 -21.27
N ILE A 166 -10.61 -14.96 -20.09
CA ILE A 166 -9.48 -14.94 -19.15
C ILE A 166 -8.22 -15.53 -19.79
N PHE A 167 -8.31 -16.72 -20.37
CA PHE A 167 -7.18 -17.36 -21.02
C PHE A 167 -6.77 -16.69 -22.34
N GLY A 168 -7.73 -16.14 -23.09
CA GLY A 168 -7.47 -15.39 -24.31
C GLY A 168 -6.67 -14.12 -24.04
N VAL A 169 -7.05 -13.31 -23.06
CA VAL A 169 -6.30 -12.11 -22.65
C VAL A 169 -4.94 -12.49 -22.08
N ALA A 170 -4.87 -13.51 -21.22
CA ALA A 170 -3.62 -14.00 -20.67
C ALA A 170 -2.65 -14.42 -21.78
N GLY A 171 -3.11 -15.20 -22.76
CA GLY A 171 -2.32 -15.62 -23.91
C GLY A 171 -1.89 -14.46 -24.82
N ALA A 172 -2.77 -13.50 -25.08
CA ALA A 172 -2.45 -12.31 -25.86
C ALA A 172 -1.35 -11.45 -25.20
N VAL A 173 -1.47 -11.23 -23.89
CA VAL A 173 -0.46 -10.47 -23.12
C VAL A 173 0.87 -11.22 -23.04
N ALA A 174 0.84 -12.55 -22.88
CA ALA A 174 2.05 -13.37 -22.97
C ALA A 174 2.74 -13.23 -24.34
N LEU A 175 1.97 -13.30 -25.43
CA LEU A 175 2.49 -13.12 -26.79
C LEU A 175 3.09 -11.72 -26.98
N LEU A 176 2.40 -10.67 -26.53
CA LEU A 176 2.91 -9.30 -26.58
C LEU A 176 4.21 -9.15 -25.76
N SER A 177 4.31 -9.80 -24.61
CA SER A 177 5.53 -9.79 -23.82
C SER A 177 6.69 -10.50 -24.53
N CYS A 178 6.42 -11.60 -25.25
CA CYS A 178 7.42 -12.27 -26.09
C CYS A 178 7.89 -11.38 -27.25
N ILE A 179 7.00 -10.59 -27.85
CA ILE A 179 7.30 -9.75 -29.00
C ILE A 179 8.05 -8.48 -28.60
N PHE A 180 7.66 -7.82 -27.51
CA PHE A 180 8.17 -6.50 -27.16
C PHE A 180 9.11 -6.51 -25.94
N ILE A 181 8.74 -7.20 -24.88
CA ILE A 181 9.45 -7.14 -23.59
C ILE A 181 10.69 -8.03 -23.60
N LEU A 182 10.58 -9.27 -24.08
CA LEU A 182 11.70 -10.20 -24.11
C LEU A 182 12.89 -9.70 -24.96
N PRO A 183 12.70 -9.20 -26.20
CA PRO A 183 13.80 -8.64 -26.97
C PRO A 183 14.46 -7.44 -26.30
N PHE A 184 13.65 -6.57 -25.66
CA PHE A 184 14.16 -5.43 -24.93
C PHE A 184 15.03 -5.87 -23.73
N LEU A 185 14.54 -6.78 -22.90
CA LEU A 185 15.26 -7.31 -21.75
C LEU A 185 16.51 -8.06 -22.16
N HIS A 186 16.45 -8.83 -23.26
CA HIS A 186 17.60 -9.54 -23.80
C HIS A 186 18.71 -8.57 -24.21
N VAL A 187 18.39 -7.54 -24.98
CA VAL A 187 19.39 -6.55 -25.42
C VAL A 187 19.94 -5.76 -24.25
N LYS A 188 19.10 -5.38 -23.28
CA LYS A 188 19.51 -4.61 -22.10
C LYS A 188 20.38 -5.44 -21.15
N LEU A 189 19.99 -6.66 -20.82
CA LEU A 189 20.60 -7.43 -19.71
C LEU A 189 21.63 -8.45 -20.17
N VAL A 190 21.48 -9.05 -21.38
CA VAL A 190 22.41 -10.06 -21.89
C VAL A 190 23.47 -9.42 -22.79
N ARG A 191 23.08 -8.49 -23.67
CA ARG A 191 24.01 -7.73 -24.49
C ARG A 191 24.57 -6.49 -23.81
N GLU A 192 24.07 -6.16 -22.62
CA GLU A 192 24.51 -5.03 -21.78
C GLU A 192 24.48 -3.67 -22.50
N ASP A 193 23.45 -3.47 -23.36
CA ASP A 193 23.30 -2.20 -24.09
C ASP A 193 22.86 -1.07 -23.15
N TRP A 194 23.82 -0.31 -22.67
CA TRP A 194 23.64 0.82 -21.79
C TRP A 194 23.00 2.05 -22.45
N LYS A 195 23.02 2.11 -23.81
CA LYS A 195 22.39 3.20 -24.59
C LYS A 195 20.90 2.98 -24.84
N LEU A 196 20.35 1.84 -24.41
CA LEU A 196 18.96 1.48 -24.65
C LEU A 196 18.04 2.31 -23.74
N LYS A 197 17.05 2.98 -24.35
CA LYS A 197 16.07 3.79 -23.63
C LYS A 197 14.75 3.02 -23.46
N GLN A 198 13.97 3.35 -22.45
CA GLN A 198 12.73 2.62 -22.14
C GLN A 198 11.72 2.61 -23.30
N TYR A 199 11.60 3.72 -24.06
CA TYR A 199 10.69 3.78 -25.21
C TYR A 199 11.13 2.88 -26.38
N ASP A 200 12.38 2.41 -26.42
CA ASP A 200 12.84 1.49 -27.44
C ASP A 200 12.13 0.13 -27.37
N ILE A 201 11.46 -0.19 -26.25
CA ILE A 201 10.64 -1.41 -26.10
C ILE A 201 9.64 -1.58 -27.25
N LEU A 202 9.11 -0.48 -27.80
CA LEU A 202 8.17 -0.51 -28.92
C LEU A 202 8.77 -1.00 -30.23
N LYS A 203 10.11 -1.03 -30.35
CA LYS A 203 10.80 -1.58 -31.52
C LYS A 203 10.74 -3.12 -31.58
N GLY A 204 10.38 -3.77 -30.46
CA GLY A 204 10.19 -5.22 -30.39
C GLY A 204 11.36 -6.02 -30.95
N PRO A 205 11.10 -7.00 -31.86
CA PRO A 205 12.13 -7.89 -32.42
C PRO A 205 13.23 -7.17 -33.18
N PHE A 206 12.98 -5.95 -33.69
CA PHE A 206 14.01 -5.17 -34.41
C PHE A 206 15.19 -4.81 -33.51
N LEU A 207 15.00 -4.79 -32.19
CA LEU A 207 16.08 -4.56 -31.22
C LEU A 207 17.16 -5.64 -31.30
N LEU A 208 16.83 -6.87 -31.69
CA LEU A 208 17.78 -7.97 -31.79
C LEU A 208 18.81 -7.75 -32.92
N ARG A 209 18.49 -6.88 -33.89
CA ARG A 209 19.41 -6.49 -35.00
C ARG A 209 20.26 -5.27 -34.66
N ARG A 210 20.11 -4.69 -33.46
CA ARG A 210 20.87 -3.53 -33.04
C ARG A 210 22.35 -3.90 -32.88
N PRO A 211 23.28 -3.07 -33.35
CA PRO A 211 24.71 -3.28 -33.14
C PRO A 211 25.07 -3.16 -31.66
N ASP A 212 26.15 -3.82 -31.26
CA ASP A 212 26.63 -3.78 -29.88
C ASP A 212 26.98 -2.34 -29.46
N ALA A 213 26.58 -1.96 -28.26
CA ALA A 213 26.76 -0.60 -27.73
C ALA A 213 28.22 -0.30 -27.31
N GLY A 214 29.08 -1.33 -27.27
CA GLY A 214 30.43 -1.26 -26.72
C GLY A 214 30.46 -1.33 -25.19
N PRO A 215 31.66 -1.29 -24.60
CA PRO A 215 31.84 -1.45 -23.18
C PRO A 215 31.12 -0.34 -22.40
N ILE A 216 30.62 -0.70 -21.23
CA ILE A 216 29.93 0.23 -20.33
C ILE A 216 30.93 1.27 -19.85
N PRO A 217 30.65 2.59 -19.97
CA PRO A 217 31.54 3.63 -19.48
C PRO A 217 31.72 3.54 -17.95
N ALA A 218 32.92 3.90 -17.48
CA ALA A 218 33.21 3.93 -16.06
C ALA A 218 32.20 4.88 -15.33
N GLY A 219 31.57 4.38 -14.28
CA GLY A 219 30.57 5.13 -13.51
C GLY A 219 29.14 5.07 -14.05
N HIS A 220 28.88 4.32 -15.15
CA HIS A 220 27.54 4.09 -15.65
C HIS A 220 26.99 2.75 -15.15
N GLU A 221 25.88 2.78 -14.43
CA GLU A 221 25.18 1.58 -13.96
C GLU A 221 24.19 1.10 -15.03
N LEU A 222 24.31 -0.16 -15.45
CA LEU A 222 23.39 -0.78 -16.40
C LEU A 222 21.99 -0.94 -15.84
N VAL A 223 21.91 -1.24 -14.55
CA VAL A 223 20.68 -1.52 -13.78
C VAL A 223 20.77 -0.77 -12.47
N ILE A 224 19.64 -0.28 -11.99
CA ILE A 224 19.54 0.39 -10.69
C ILE A 224 19.87 -0.61 -9.57
N ASP A 225 20.61 -0.19 -8.57
CA ASP A 225 20.78 -0.98 -7.35
C ASP A 225 19.51 -0.93 -6.50
N TYR A 226 18.73 -1.99 -6.55
CA TYR A 226 17.47 -2.13 -5.80
C TYR A 226 17.67 -2.27 -4.29
N TYR A 227 18.92 -2.47 -3.85
CA TYR A 227 19.29 -2.60 -2.43
C TYR A 227 20.04 -1.38 -1.91
N HIS A 228 20.14 -0.31 -2.71
CA HIS A 228 20.82 0.92 -2.34
C HIS A 228 20.23 1.50 -1.03
N GLY A 229 21.10 1.97 -0.15
CA GLY A 229 20.70 2.54 1.14
C GLY A 229 20.37 1.53 2.24
N HIS A 230 20.39 0.21 1.95
CA HIS A 230 20.17 -0.83 2.96
C HIS A 230 21.48 -1.46 3.43
N ALA A 231 21.65 -1.60 4.76
CA ALA A 231 22.83 -2.19 5.37
C ALA A 231 23.05 -3.64 4.90
N THR A 232 24.30 -4.02 4.69
CA THR A 232 24.75 -5.40 4.48
C THR A 232 25.30 -5.98 5.79
N LYS A 233 25.43 -7.30 5.88
CA LYS A 233 26.08 -7.94 7.03
C LYS A 233 27.50 -7.41 7.21
N GLU A 234 28.25 -7.30 6.12
CA GLU A 234 29.62 -6.82 6.10
C GLU A 234 29.74 -5.35 6.57
N SER A 235 28.79 -4.48 6.15
CA SER A 235 28.76 -3.09 6.60
C SER A 235 28.42 -2.93 8.07
N LEU A 236 27.61 -3.84 8.64
CA LEU A 236 27.29 -3.83 10.06
C LEU A 236 28.44 -4.36 10.90
N GLU A 237 29.13 -5.41 10.42
CA GLU A 237 30.31 -5.97 11.09
C GLU A 237 31.48 -4.98 11.10
N SER A 238 31.75 -4.30 9.99
CA SER A 238 32.77 -3.27 9.91
C SER A 238 32.45 -2.06 10.80
N SER A 239 31.18 -1.67 10.88
CA SER A 239 30.73 -0.61 11.78
C SER A 239 30.85 -0.98 13.25
N ALA A 240 30.58 -2.25 13.59
CA ALA A 240 30.72 -2.76 14.94
C ALA A 240 32.20 -2.81 15.37
N GLN A 241 33.09 -3.31 14.50
CA GLN A 241 34.54 -3.32 14.75
C GLN A 241 35.09 -1.91 14.90
N SER A 242 34.64 -0.96 14.08
CA SER A 242 35.06 0.45 14.21
C SER A 242 34.58 1.08 15.51
N ALA A 243 33.42 0.67 16.02
CA ALA A 243 32.89 1.15 17.28
C ALA A 243 33.65 0.56 18.49
N GLU A 244 34.00 -0.75 18.45
CA GLU A 244 34.81 -1.42 19.46
C GLU A 244 36.24 -0.81 19.53
N THR A 245 36.88 -0.61 18.39
CA THR A 245 38.22 0.04 18.32
C THR A 245 38.19 1.46 18.89
N ARG A 246 37.06 2.17 18.72
CA ARG A 246 36.90 3.52 19.26
C ARG A 246 36.65 3.52 20.77
N SER A 247 35.92 2.55 21.30
CA SER A 247 35.70 2.38 22.74
C SER A 247 37.00 1.99 23.46
N ASP A 248 37.82 1.14 22.83
CA ASP A 248 39.11 0.73 23.36
C ASP A 248 40.13 1.90 23.37
N LEU A 249 40.10 2.78 22.37
CA LEU A 249 40.91 4.00 22.30
C LEU A 249 40.44 5.05 23.33
N GLU A 250 39.14 5.15 23.61
CA GLU A 250 38.62 6.04 24.65
C GLU A 250 38.90 5.51 26.05
N SER A 251 38.80 4.20 26.28
CA SER A 251 39.18 3.60 27.57
C SER A 251 40.67 3.65 27.87
N SER A 252 41.52 3.60 26.83
CA SER A 252 42.99 3.78 26.96
C SER A 252 43.39 5.21 27.23
N ARG A 253 42.54 6.20 26.91
CA ARG A 253 42.80 7.62 27.21
C ARG A 253 42.43 8.05 28.62
N ASP A 254 41.49 7.36 29.25
CA ASP A 254 41.05 7.67 30.61
C ASP A 254 41.99 7.06 31.69
N GLY A 255 42.86 6.11 31.30
CA GLY A 255 43.82 5.44 32.18
C GLY A 255 45.12 6.22 32.44
N THR A 256 45.31 7.41 31.84
CA THR A 256 46.56 8.22 31.97
C THR A 256 46.30 9.64 32.50
N ARG A 257 45.39 9.79 33.42
CA ARG A 257 45.19 11.05 34.15
C ARG A 257 45.35 10.79 35.64
N SER A 258 46.61 10.70 36.08
CA SER A 258 47.00 10.93 37.47
C SER A 258 47.74 12.24 37.57
N ASP A 259 47.19 13.12 38.37
CA ASP A 259 47.78 14.23 39.13
C ASP A 259 48.91 15.08 38.52
N SER A 260 48.58 16.31 38.14
CA SER A 260 49.36 17.46 38.54
C SER A 260 48.54 18.75 38.38
N ASP A 261 48.47 19.49 39.49
CA ASP A 261 47.90 20.83 39.65
C ASP A 261 48.51 21.90 38.71
N GLY A 262 47.67 22.88 38.36
CA GLY A 262 48.22 24.15 37.90
C GLY A 262 47.37 24.93 36.91
N ILE A 263 46.57 25.83 37.43
CA ILE A 263 46.09 27.13 36.92
C ILE A 263 46.61 27.58 35.55
N SER A 264 45.69 27.85 34.59
CA SER A 264 45.53 29.18 33.95
C SER A 264 44.50 29.12 32.81
N ASP A 265 43.64 30.14 32.80
CA ASP A 265 42.71 30.50 31.71
C ASP A 265 43.45 30.72 30.39
N GLU A 266 42.94 30.20 29.30
CA GLU A 266 42.80 30.95 28.04
C GLU A 266 41.93 30.23 27.00
N LYS A 267 41.12 31.03 26.33
CA LYS A 267 40.24 30.72 25.24
C LYS A 267 41.01 30.16 24.05
N SER A 268 40.56 29.08 23.45
CA SER A 268 40.62 28.91 21.99
C SER A 268 39.75 27.77 21.48
N GLY A 269 38.94 28.07 20.58
CA GLY A 269 38.58 27.60 19.27
C GLY A 269 38.33 26.11 19.09
N ALA A 270 37.07 25.84 18.78
CA ALA A 270 36.58 24.57 18.29
C ALA A 270 37.37 24.05 17.08
N LEU A 271 37.90 22.84 17.19
CA LEU A 271 38.26 22.00 16.05
C LEU A 271 37.26 20.83 15.98
N TYR A 272 36.23 20.97 15.15
CA TYR A 272 35.39 19.87 14.74
C TYR A 272 36.19 18.95 13.81
N GLY A 273 36.46 17.74 14.26
CA GLY A 273 37.11 16.70 13.46
C GLY A 273 36.21 16.27 12.28
N GLN A 274 36.78 16.39 11.10
CA GLN A 274 36.21 15.92 9.84
C GLN A 274 36.01 14.42 9.87
N GLN A 275 34.78 13.98 9.58
CA GLN A 275 34.48 12.60 9.20
C GLN A 275 35.10 12.31 7.82
N PRO A 276 35.64 11.13 7.56
CA PRO A 276 36.04 10.75 6.21
C PRO A 276 34.78 10.61 5.36
N GLN A 277 34.59 11.52 4.41
CA GLN A 277 33.61 11.42 3.34
C GLN A 277 34.05 10.30 2.42
N VAL A 278 33.22 9.25 2.36
CA VAL A 278 33.21 8.35 1.20
C VAL A 278 32.58 9.16 0.06
N VAL A 279 33.42 9.59 -0.86
CA VAL A 279 32.98 10.31 -2.07
C VAL A 279 32.32 9.30 -3.01
N ALA A 280 31.01 9.17 -2.92
CA ALA A 280 30.19 8.65 -4.00
C ALA A 280 29.76 9.86 -4.83
N THR A 281 30.37 10.06 -5.98
CA THR A 281 29.94 11.03 -6.99
C THR A 281 28.67 10.54 -7.64
N VAL A 282 27.53 10.88 -7.05
CA VAL A 282 26.24 10.91 -7.71
C VAL A 282 26.08 12.32 -8.27
N PRO A 283 25.62 12.53 -9.53
CA PRO A 283 25.31 13.87 -9.99
C PRO A 283 24.27 14.48 -9.07
N ALA A 284 24.66 15.52 -8.37
CA ALA A 284 23.84 16.25 -7.42
C ALA A 284 22.59 16.74 -8.14
N ILE A 285 21.44 16.13 -7.82
CA ILE A 285 20.17 16.83 -7.92
C ILE A 285 20.30 18.00 -6.96
N SER A 286 20.25 19.20 -7.50
CA SER A 286 20.44 20.46 -6.78
C SER A 286 19.74 20.40 -5.42
N PRO A 287 20.40 20.81 -4.33
CA PRO A 287 19.77 20.83 -3.01
C PRO A 287 18.48 21.61 -3.11
N VAL A 288 17.39 21.01 -2.68
CA VAL A 288 16.14 21.73 -2.46
C VAL A 288 16.48 22.82 -1.43
N GLU A 289 16.50 24.06 -1.87
CA GLU A 289 16.74 25.20 -0.99
C GLU A 289 15.83 25.07 0.24
N PRO A 290 16.37 25.23 1.46
CA PRO A 290 15.53 25.24 2.63
C PRO A 290 14.52 26.38 2.47
N ILE A 291 13.23 26.04 2.52
CA ILE A 291 12.16 27.02 2.45
C ILE A 291 12.26 27.89 3.70
N VAL A 292 12.96 29.01 3.56
CA VAL A 292 12.94 30.08 4.56
C VAL A 292 11.48 30.56 4.63
N PRO A 293 10.86 30.62 5.81
CA PRO A 293 9.51 31.12 5.92
C PRO A 293 9.52 32.64 5.68
N VAL A 294 9.45 33.04 4.42
CA VAL A 294 9.15 34.41 4.07
C VAL A 294 7.68 34.61 4.44
N GLN A 295 7.41 35.60 5.31
CA GLN A 295 6.06 36.07 5.63
C GLN A 295 5.40 36.66 4.36
N ARG A 296 5.04 35.78 3.41
CA ARG A 296 4.25 36.15 2.23
C ARG A 296 2.81 35.73 2.46
N LYS A 297 1.90 36.63 2.10
CA LYS A 297 0.46 36.43 2.23
C LYS A 297 0.07 35.16 1.46
N TRP A 298 -0.49 34.19 2.16
CA TRP A 298 -0.83 32.85 1.65
C TRP A 298 -1.75 32.85 0.41
N TYR A 299 -2.44 33.99 0.13
CA TYR A 299 -3.36 34.18 -0.99
C TYR A 299 -2.72 34.73 -2.27
N GLU A 300 -1.38 34.94 -2.31
CA GLU A 300 -0.71 35.32 -3.57
C GLU A 300 -0.78 34.15 -4.57
N PRO A 301 -1.22 34.37 -5.84
CA PRO A 301 -1.42 33.30 -6.83
C PRO A 301 -0.18 32.43 -7.04
N ALA A 302 1.00 33.05 -7.02
CA ALA A 302 2.28 32.35 -7.16
C ALA A 302 2.60 31.43 -5.97
N GLN A 303 2.23 31.87 -4.77
CA GLN A 303 2.43 31.07 -3.55
C GLN A 303 1.38 29.95 -3.46
N LEU A 304 0.15 30.25 -3.83
CA LEU A 304 -0.92 29.25 -3.92
C LEU A 304 -0.55 28.15 -4.91
N TRP A 305 -0.04 28.52 -6.09
CA TRP A 305 0.42 27.57 -7.10
C TRP A 305 1.60 26.72 -6.61
N LYS A 306 2.58 27.32 -5.94
CA LYS A 306 3.68 26.58 -5.31
C LYS A 306 3.18 25.60 -4.24
N THR A 307 2.24 26.01 -3.40
CA THR A 307 1.65 25.16 -2.37
C THR A 307 0.86 24.02 -3.00
N ILE A 308 0.04 24.30 -4.01
CA ILE A 308 -0.69 23.27 -4.76
C ILE A 308 0.28 22.29 -5.39
N LYS A 309 1.27 22.79 -6.14
CA LYS A 309 2.29 21.96 -6.77
C LYS A 309 3.04 21.10 -5.74
N TRP A 310 3.46 21.68 -4.63
CA TRP A 310 4.15 20.94 -3.56
C TRP A 310 3.23 19.89 -2.93
N THR A 311 1.97 20.21 -2.65
CA THR A 311 1.01 19.27 -2.08
C THR A 311 0.74 18.09 -3.02
N PHE A 312 0.54 18.37 -4.31
CA PHE A 312 0.26 17.33 -5.31
C PHE A 312 1.47 16.46 -5.66
N PHE A 313 2.68 17.04 -5.72
CA PHE A 313 3.87 16.31 -6.17
C PHE A 313 4.80 15.91 -5.02
N ARG A 314 4.41 16.16 -3.78
CA ARG A 314 5.22 15.82 -2.59
C ARG A 314 5.63 14.34 -2.57
N GLY A 315 4.70 13.43 -2.82
CA GLY A 315 4.96 11.99 -2.83
C GLY A 315 5.87 11.52 -3.98
N VAL A 316 5.94 12.29 -5.07
CA VAL A 316 6.76 11.98 -6.25
C VAL A 316 8.20 12.53 -6.11
N MET A 317 8.37 13.62 -5.34
CA MET A 317 9.65 14.32 -5.21
C MET A 317 10.50 13.86 -4.02
N ILE A 318 9.97 13.04 -3.15
CA ILE A 318 10.67 12.58 -1.95
C ILE A 318 11.24 11.19 -2.22
N ASP A 319 12.56 11.04 -2.07
CA ASP A 319 13.20 9.72 -2.00
C ASP A 319 12.94 9.10 -0.63
N ILE A 320 11.97 8.18 -0.59
CA ILE A 320 11.53 7.52 0.63
C ILE A 320 12.65 6.67 1.25
N VAL A 321 13.54 6.10 0.44
CA VAL A 321 14.61 5.22 0.93
C VAL A 321 15.69 6.05 1.65
N SER A 322 16.12 7.16 1.05
CA SER A 322 17.10 8.05 1.67
C SER A 322 16.54 8.77 2.92
N GLU A 323 15.25 9.14 2.92
CA GLU A 323 14.59 9.69 4.11
C GLU A 323 14.50 8.67 5.27
N GLN A 324 14.30 7.39 4.96
CA GLN A 324 14.28 6.33 5.97
C GLN A 324 15.66 6.09 6.60
N SER A 325 16.72 6.15 5.82
CA SER A 325 18.11 5.99 6.30
C SER A 325 18.59 7.16 7.15
N THR A 326 18.15 8.38 6.84
CA THR A 326 18.51 9.61 7.58
C THR A 326 17.66 9.90 8.82
N GLY A 327 16.67 9.02 9.14
CA GLY A 327 15.81 9.20 10.31
C GLY A 327 14.90 10.42 10.20
N GLY A 328 14.06 10.44 9.14
CA GLY A 328 13.18 11.54 8.74
C GLY A 328 12.73 12.46 9.87
N THR A 329 13.09 13.70 9.78
CA THR A 329 13.06 14.71 10.86
C THR A 329 11.66 15.12 11.35
N ASN A 330 10.60 14.67 10.69
CA ASN A 330 9.23 15.13 10.95
C ASN A 330 8.33 14.13 11.69
N GLU A 331 8.80 12.92 11.97
CA GLU A 331 8.01 11.98 12.78
C GLU A 331 8.27 12.20 14.28
N PRO A 332 7.24 12.10 15.13
CA PRO A 332 7.44 12.09 16.57
C PRO A 332 8.45 11.00 16.95
N LYS A 333 9.54 11.36 17.63
CA LYS A 333 10.61 10.42 18.04
C LYS A 333 10.07 9.17 18.75
N PHE A 334 8.92 9.30 19.41
CA PHE A 334 8.23 8.18 20.06
C PHE A 334 7.70 7.17 19.03
N LEU A 335 6.99 7.62 18.00
CA LEU A 335 6.47 6.76 16.94
C LEU A 335 7.59 6.10 16.14
N GLN A 336 8.64 6.82 15.83
CA GLN A 336 9.82 6.28 15.17
C GLN A 336 10.48 5.17 15.99
N ARG A 337 10.66 5.37 17.30
CA ARG A 337 11.18 4.32 18.21
C ARG A 337 10.23 3.14 18.36
N LEU A 338 8.93 3.39 18.35
CA LEU A 338 7.90 2.36 18.49
C LEU A 338 7.81 1.48 17.24
N LEU A 339 7.76 2.10 16.04
CA LEU A 339 7.49 1.43 14.77
C LEU A 339 8.76 0.86 14.11
N VAL A 340 9.81 1.64 14.03
CA VAL A 340 11.03 1.27 13.31
C VAL A 340 11.94 0.41 14.19
N GLY A 341 12.02 0.71 15.50
CA GLY A 341 12.96 0.06 16.40
C GLY A 341 14.43 0.36 16.02
N LYS A 342 15.36 0.12 16.94
CA LYS A 342 16.81 0.35 16.72
C LYS A 342 17.48 -0.63 15.74
N ASN A 343 16.75 -1.64 15.21
CA ASN A 343 17.34 -2.80 14.55
C ASN A 343 16.81 -3.07 13.12
N LEU A 344 16.23 -2.06 12.44
CA LEU A 344 15.70 -2.27 11.07
C LEU A 344 16.82 -2.66 10.09
N ASP A 345 17.97 -1.97 10.17
CA ASP A 345 19.13 -2.25 9.32
C ASP A 345 19.66 -3.67 9.53
N LYS A 346 19.70 -4.14 10.78
CA LYS A 346 20.08 -5.54 11.09
C LYS A 346 19.10 -6.53 10.48
N LYS A 347 17.81 -6.21 10.46
CA LYS A 347 16.78 -7.06 9.84
C LYS A 347 16.93 -7.10 8.32
N HIS A 348 17.19 -5.97 7.68
CA HIS A 348 17.43 -5.91 6.24
C HIS A 348 18.72 -6.62 5.82
N ALA A 349 19.75 -6.59 6.67
CA ALA A 349 21.02 -7.26 6.41
C ALA A 349 20.92 -8.81 6.43
N ILE A 350 19.92 -9.37 7.13
CA ILE A 350 19.69 -10.82 7.20
C ILE A 350 19.01 -11.35 5.93
N VAL A 351 18.29 -10.48 5.21
CA VAL A 351 17.51 -10.87 4.04
C VAL A 351 18.45 -11.27 2.89
N GLU A 352 18.14 -12.38 2.25
CA GLU A 352 18.87 -12.87 1.08
C GLU A 352 18.75 -11.87 -0.08
N ARG A 353 19.87 -11.51 -0.71
CA ARG A 353 19.92 -10.62 -1.87
C ARG A 353 20.16 -11.43 -3.13
N TYR A 354 19.55 -11.00 -4.23
CA TYR A 354 19.65 -11.65 -5.52
C TYR A 354 20.37 -10.76 -6.53
N ASP A 355 20.78 -11.34 -7.65
CA ASP A 355 21.42 -10.62 -8.75
C ASP A 355 20.54 -9.46 -9.26
N LEU A 356 21.13 -8.27 -9.40
CA LEU A 356 20.40 -7.06 -9.79
C LEU A 356 19.81 -7.14 -11.20
N LYS A 357 20.46 -7.86 -12.13
CA LYS A 357 19.92 -8.08 -13.47
C LYS A 357 18.66 -8.95 -13.43
N VAL A 358 18.64 -9.94 -12.53
CA VAL A 358 17.47 -10.80 -12.35
C VAL A 358 16.35 -10.03 -11.66
N GLU A 359 16.64 -9.22 -10.65
CA GLU A 359 15.66 -8.31 -10.04
C GLU A 359 15.07 -7.34 -11.08
N HIS A 360 15.88 -6.85 -12.01
CA HIS A 360 15.42 -5.96 -13.07
C HIS A 360 14.39 -6.60 -14.02
N LEU A 361 14.43 -7.91 -14.23
CA LEU A 361 13.39 -8.63 -14.99
C LEU A 361 12.01 -8.45 -14.35
N TYR A 362 11.96 -8.38 -13.02
CA TYR A 362 10.72 -8.22 -12.27
C TYR A 362 10.24 -6.76 -12.17
N SER A 363 11.07 -5.77 -12.50
CA SER A 363 10.68 -4.36 -12.36
C SER A 363 9.45 -3.99 -13.20
N PHE A 364 9.41 -4.42 -14.45
CA PHE A 364 8.24 -4.22 -15.33
C PHE A 364 7.04 -5.05 -14.89
N LEU A 365 7.28 -6.29 -14.44
CA LEU A 365 6.24 -7.17 -13.89
C LEU A 365 5.63 -6.56 -12.63
N GLN A 366 6.46 -5.99 -11.75
CA GLN A 366 5.99 -5.32 -10.54
C GLN A 366 5.12 -4.11 -10.86
N VAL A 367 5.45 -3.31 -11.88
CA VAL A 367 4.57 -2.22 -12.34
C VAL A 367 3.20 -2.75 -12.75
N MET A 368 3.16 -3.87 -13.46
CA MET A 368 1.89 -4.49 -13.87
C MET A 368 1.11 -5.06 -12.68
N THR A 369 1.79 -5.72 -11.73
CA THR A 369 1.12 -6.22 -10.51
C THR A 369 0.67 -5.09 -9.61
N ALA A 370 1.44 -4.00 -9.50
CA ALA A 370 1.02 -2.80 -8.77
C ALA A 370 -0.24 -2.17 -9.39
N ALA A 371 -0.33 -2.10 -10.71
CA ALA A 371 -1.53 -1.64 -11.39
C ALA A 371 -2.72 -2.59 -11.13
N THR A 372 -2.50 -3.92 -11.18
CA THR A 372 -3.54 -4.92 -10.87
C THR A 372 -4.01 -4.84 -9.42
N ALA A 373 -3.07 -4.75 -8.48
CA ALA A 373 -3.37 -4.59 -7.07
C ALA A 373 -4.11 -3.27 -6.79
N SER A 374 -3.69 -2.18 -7.42
CA SER A 374 -4.35 -0.87 -7.31
C SER A 374 -5.77 -0.90 -7.87
N PHE A 375 -5.99 -1.60 -8.98
CA PHE A 375 -7.32 -1.78 -9.54
C PHE A 375 -8.22 -2.61 -8.58
N ALA A 376 -7.72 -3.73 -8.06
CA ALA A 376 -8.43 -4.56 -7.11
C ALA A 376 -8.77 -3.80 -5.82
N HIS A 377 -7.79 -3.03 -5.30
CA HIS A 377 -7.92 -2.19 -4.13
C HIS A 377 -8.96 -1.08 -4.36
N GLY A 378 -8.80 -0.29 -5.42
CA GLY A 378 -9.73 0.80 -5.75
C GLY A 378 -11.16 0.31 -5.94
N ALA A 379 -11.34 -0.80 -6.66
CA ALA A 379 -12.65 -1.41 -6.85
C ALA A 379 -13.31 -1.89 -5.53
N ASN A 380 -12.52 -2.28 -4.52
CA ASN A 380 -13.02 -2.63 -3.19
C ASN A 380 -13.32 -1.37 -2.36
N ASP A 381 -12.36 -0.45 -2.28
CA ASP A 381 -12.43 0.67 -1.35
C ASP A 381 -13.36 1.80 -1.81
N VAL A 382 -13.55 1.98 -3.12
CA VAL A 382 -14.62 2.87 -3.63
C VAL A 382 -15.98 2.43 -3.08
N SER A 383 -16.26 1.14 -3.02
CA SER A 383 -17.53 0.60 -2.51
C SER A 383 -17.77 0.96 -1.03
N ASN A 384 -16.72 1.09 -0.22
CA ASN A 384 -16.82 1.42 1.21
C ASN A 384 -17.46 2.80 1.46
N ALA A 385 -17.12 3.80 0.63
CA ALA A 385 -17.68 5.14 0.75
C ALA A 385 -18.93 5.33 -0.13
N MET A 386 -18.94 4.71 -1.32
CA MET A 386 -20.02 4.87 -2.28
C MET A 386 -21.26 4.04 -1.93
N GLY A 387 -21.12 2.96 -1.15
CA GLY A 387 -22.27 2.21 -0.62
C GLY A 387 -23.20 3.09 0.22
N PRO A 388 -22.72 3.66 1.32
CA PRO A 388 -23.52 4.59 2.13
C PRO A 388 -23.97 5.84 1.36
N LEU A 389 -23.12 6.40 0.49
CA LEU A 389 -23.50 7.56 -0.33
C LEU A 389 -24.64 7.23 -1.31
N SER A 390 -24.62 6.05 -1.92
CA SER A 390 -25.70 5.60 -2.80
C SER A 390 -27.01 5.39 -2.03
N ALA A 391 -26.93 4.88 -0.80
CA ALA A 391 -28.10 4.77 0.06
C ALA A 391 -28.70 6.14 0.40
N ILE A 392 -27.86 7.12 0.75
CA ILE A 392 -28.29 8.51 0.96
C ILE A 392 -28.97 9.06 -0.28
N TYR A 393 -28.36 8.90 -1.45
CA TYR A 393 -28.90 9.42 -2.71
C TYR A 393 -30.22 8.76 -3.08
N GLN A 394 -30.33 7.43 -2.92
CA GLN A 394 -31.57 6.69 -3.17
C GLN A 394 -32.70 7.14 -2.26
N ILE A 395 -32.47 7.19 -0.94
CA ILE A 395 -33.49 7.61 0.02
C ILE A 395 -33.93 9.05 -0.26
N TRP A 396 -32.99 9.94 -0.62
CA TRP A 396 -33.30 11.30 -1.02
C TRP A 396 -34.21 11.39 -2.24
N GLN A 397 -34.04 10.49 -3.23
CA GLN A 397 -34.86 10.48 -4.44
C GLN A 397 -36.23 9.81 -4.24
N THR A 398 -36.27 8.71 -3.52
CA THR A 398 -37.46 7.81 -3.48
C THR A 398 -38.21 7.86 -2.16
N ASN A 399 -37.60 8.41 -1.11
CA ASN A 399 -38.08 8.37 0.27
C ASN A 399 -38.41 6.94 0.77
N THR A 400 -37.67 5.94 0.26
CA THR A 400 -37.84 4.53 0.62
C THR A 400 -36.49 3.91 0.99
N THR A 401 -36.53 2.86 1.83
CA THR A 401 -35.37 2.05 2.21
C THR A 401 -35.14 0.87 1.29
N ALA A 402 -35.74 0.87 0.07
CA ALA A 402 -35.68 -0.25 -0.85
C ALA A 402 -34.23 -0.74 -1.09
N GLU A 403 -34.04 -2.05 -0.95
CA GLU A 403 -32.72 -2.69 -1.04
C GLU A 403 -32.13 -2.69 -2.45
N ASP A 404 -32.97 -2.50 -3.45
CA ASP A 404 -32.75 -2.85 -4.85
C ASP A 404 -32.45 -1.65 -5.76
N SER A 405 -31.50 -0.77 -5.41
CA SER A 405 -31.07 0.28 -6.34
C SER A 405 -29.64 0.11 -6.81
N ASP A 406 -29.46 0.28 -8.11
CA ASP A 406 -28.14 0.34 -8.72
C ASP A 406 -27.40 1.61 -8.28
N VAL A 407 -26.10 1.50 -8.02
CA VAL A 407 -25.26 2.65 -7.72
C VAL A 407 -25.08 3.45 -9.01
N PRO A 408 -25.48 4.74 -9.08
CA PRO A 408 -25.32 5.53 -10.28
C PRO A 408 -23.87 5.64 -10.71
N ILE A 409 -23.58 5.55 -12.01
CA ILE A 409 -22.21 5.57 -12.55
C ILE A 409 -21.45 6.83 -12.12
N TRP A 410 -22.13 7.98 -12.06
CA TRP A 410 -21.49 9.23 -11.63
C TRP A 410 -20.96 9.17 -10.18
N VAL A 411 -21.65 8.45 -9.28
CA VAL A 411 -21.20 8.23 -7.90
C VAL A 411 -19.90 7.45 -7.89
N LEU A 412 -19.79 6.39 -8.72
CA LEU A 412 -18.57 5.61 -8.83
C LEU A 412 -17.41 6.42 -9.42
N VAL A 413 -17.67 7.23 -10.44
CA VAL A 413 -16.67 8.13 -11.05
C VAL A 413 -16.19 9.17 -10.03
N PHE A 414 -17.11 9.77 -9.28
CA PHE A 414 -16.79 10.71 -8.21
C PHE A 414 -15.92 10.05 -7.13
N GLY A 415 -16.29 8.85 -6.68
CA GLY A 415 -15.52 8.10 -5.68
C GLY A 415 -14.13 7.73 -6.18
N GLY A 416 -14.00 7.27 -7.43
CA GLY A 416 -12.71 6.95 -8.05
C GLY A 416 -11.80 8.18 -8.18
N ALA A 417 -12.34 9.33 -8.57
CA ALA A 417 -11.60 10.58 -8.62
C ALA A 417 -11.16 11.04 -7.22
N ALA A 418 -12.06 10.98 -6.25
CA ALA A 418 -11.77 11.38 -4.86
C ALA A 418 -10.69 10.50 -4.22
N ILE A 419 -10.73 9.17 -4.42
CA ILE A 419 -9.70 8.23 -3.93
C ILE A 419 -8.33 8.56 -4.56
N SER A 420 -8.29 8.82 -5.87
CA SER A 420 -7.06 9.17 -6.58
C SER A 420 -6.44 10.45 -6.04
N ILE A 421 -7.25 11.48 -5.81
CA ILE A 421 -6.81 12.75 -5.20
C ILE A 421 -6.30 12.51 -3.78
N GLY A 422 -7.02 11.73 -2.96
CA GLY A 422 -6.64 11.42 -1.58
C GLY A 422 -5.31 10.68 -1.49
N LEU A 423 -5.10 9.66 -2.32
CA LEU A 423 -3.85 8.92 -2.40
C LEU A 423 -2.68 9.83 -2.82
N TRP A 424 -2.91 10.67 -3.81
CA TRP A 424 -1.88 11.56 -4.32
C TRP A 424 -1.45 12.63 -3.34
N THR A 425 -2.40 13.21 -2.61
CA THR A 425 -2.13 14.32 -1.68
C THR A 425 -1.74 13.86 -0.28
N TYR A 426 -2.39 12.83 0.25
CA TYR A 426 -2.29 12.46 1.66
C TYR A 426 -1.78 11.04 1.93
N GLY A 427 -1.88 10.13 0.95
CA GLY A 427 -1.55 8.71 1.10
C GLY A 427 -0.05 8.42 1.27
N TYR A 428 0.83 9.33 0.91
CA TYR A 428 2.28 9.13 0.92
C TYR A 428 2.84 8.68 2.28
N ASN A 429 2.31 9.20 3.39
CA ASN A 429 2.76 8.84 4.74
C ASN A 429 2.50 7.36 5.06
N LEU A 430 1.37 6.84 4.57
CA LEU A 430 0.98 5.44 4.77
C LEU A 430 1.83 4.50 3.91
N ILE A 431 2.02 4.85 2.63
CA ILE A 431 2.83 4.08 1.69
C ILE A 431 4.27 3.92 2.21
N ARG A 432 4.85 5.00 2.75
CA ARG A 432 6.17 4.96 3.38
C ARG A 432 6.25 3.96 4.53
N ASN A 433 5.20 3.86 5.36
CA ASN A 433 5.18 2.97 6.52
C ASN A 433 4.96 1.50 6.15
N LEU A 434 4.16 1.22 5.15
CA LEU A 434 3.88 -0.15 4.70
C LEU A 434 4.98 -0.77 3.83
N GLY A 435 5.83 0.04 3.21
CA GLY A 435 6.91 -0.41 2.35
C GLY A 435 8.04 -1.12 3.12
N ASN A 436 9.24 -0.58 3.06
CA ASN A 436 10.46 -1.19 3.61
C ASN A 436 10.51 -1.40 5.13
N ARG A 437 9.51 -0.94 5.91
CA ARG A 437 9.52 -1.08 7.38
C ARG A 437 9.11 -2.46 7.89
N ILE A 438 8.41 -3.26 7.08
CA ILE A 438 8.01 -4.63 7.46
C ILE A 438 9.09 -5.63 7.09
N THR A 439 9.56 -5.59 5.85
CA THR A 439 10.66 -6.42 5.32
C THR A 439 11.35 -5.69 4.19
N LEU A 440 12.55 -6.15 3.78
CA LEU A 440 13.27 -5.59 2.66
C LEU A 440 12.49 -5.81 1.35
N HIS A 441 12.19 -4.74 0.64
CA HIS A 441 11.55 -4.78 -0.67
C HIS A 441 12.57 -4.93 -1.81
N SER A 442 12.18 -5.66 -2.85
CA SER A 442 12.83 -5.72 -4.15
C SER A 442 11.76 -6.01 -5.22
N PRO A 443 12.02 -5.79 -6.51
CA PRO A 443 11.03 -6.02 -7.56
C PRO A 443 10.43 -7.42 -7.56
N SER A 444 11.22 -8.45 -7.35
CA SER A 444 10.73 -9.84 -7.28
C SER A 444 9.81 -10.10 -6.08
N ARG A 445 10.14 -9.51 -4.94
CA ARG A 445 9.31 -9.61 -3.73
C ARG A 445 8.03 -8.82 -3.87
N GLY A 446 8.13 -7.58 -4.34
CA GLY A 446 6.97 -6.71 -4.60
C GLY A 446 5.98 -7.37 -5.55
N PHE A 447 6.46 -7.94 -6.65
CA PHE A 447 5.65 -8.73 -7.58
C PHE A 447 4.84 -9.82 -6.87
N CYS A 448 5.48 -10.63 -6.02
CA CYS A 448 4.81 -11.72 -5.30
C CYS A 448 3.84 -11.23 -4.24
N MET A 449 4.18 -10.15 -3.52
CA MET A 449 3.32 -9.53 -2.51
C MET A 449 2.04 -8.96 -3.12
N GLU A 450 2.18 -8.18 -4.17
CA GLU A 450 1.07 -7.51 -4.86
C GLU A 450 0.15 -8.51 -5.53
N LEU A 451 0.72 -9.51 -6.23
CA LEU A 451 -0.07 -10.52 -6.90
C LEU A 451 -0.80 -11.44 -5.92
N GLY A 452 -0.14 -11.83 -4.81
CA GLY A 452 -0.75 -12.62 -3.74
C GLY A 452 -1.91 -11.88 -3.04
N ALA A 453 -1.73 -10.59 -2.78
CA ALA A 453 -2.78 -9.75 -2.22
C ALA A 453 -3.95 -9.58 -3.22
N ALA A 454 -3.66 -9.27 -4.49
CA ALA A 454 -4.69 -9.13 -5.53
C ALA A 454 -5.52 -10.42 -5.68
N LEU A 455 -4.87 -11.58 -5.73
CA LEU A 455 -5.55 -12.88 -5.83
C LEU A 455 -6.48 -13.11 -4.63
N THR A 456 -6.05 -12.76 -3.43
CA THR A 456 -6.88 -12.86 -2.22
C THR A 456 -8.11 -11.96 -2.31
N VAL A 457 -7.93 -10.70 -2.73
CA VAL A 457 -9.05 -9.75 -2.88
C VAL A 457 -10.04 -10.25 -3.94
N VAL A 458 -9.56 -10.79 -5.06
CA VAL A 458 -10.42 -11.37 -6.12
C VAL A 458 -11.25 -12.52 -5.57
N MET A 459 -10.62 -13.46 -4.85
CA MET A 459 -11.33 -14.58 -4.24
C MET A 459 -12.36 -14.12 -3.20
N ALA A 460 -11.98 -13.20 -2.33
CA ALA A 460 -12.87 -12.64 -1.32
C ALA A 460 -14.07 -11.93 -1.94
N THR A 461 -13.86 -11.19 -3.02
CA THR A 461 -14.95 -10.53 -3.77
C THR A 461 -15.94 -11.57 -4.33
N ARG A 462 -15.43 -12.69 -4.85
CA ARG A 462 -16.29 -13.78 -5.35
C ARG A 462 -17.14 -14.43 -4.25
N LEU A 463 -16.57 -14.51 -3.05
CA LEU A 463 -17.25 -15.08 -1.88
C LEU A 463 -18.12 -14.05 -1.12
N ALA A 464 -18.25 -12.83 -1.63
CA ALA A 464 -18.93 -11.70 -0.99
C ALA A 464 -18.38 -11.36 0.42
N LEU A 465 -17.11 -11.69 0.68
CA LEU A 465 -16.45 -11.41 1.95
C LEU A 465 -15.96 -9.96 1.99
N PRO A 466 -16.37 -9.16 2.98
CA PRO A 466 -15.85 -7.81 3.17
C PRO A 466 -14.44 -7.87 3.76
N VAL A 467 -13.43 -7.92 2.88
CA VAL A 467 -12.03 -7.99 3.29
C VAL A 467 -11.35 -6.64 3.26
N SER A 468 -10.35 -6.49 4.09
CA SER A 468 -9.46 -5.34 4.07
C SER A 468 -8.29 -5.58 3.12
N THR A 469 -8.16 -4.73 2.12
CA THR A 469 -7.03 -4.74 1.18
C THR A 469 -5.70 -4.50 1.90
N THR A 470 -5.68 -3.65 2.94
CA THR A 470 -4.51 -3.42 3.80
C THR A 470 -4.08 -4.70 4.53
N GLN A 471 -5.03 -5.48 5.02
CA GLN A 471 -4.73 -6.78 5.65
C GLN A 471 -4.16 -7.77 4.65
N CYS A 472 -4.70 -7.81 3.43
CA CYS A 472 -4.21 -8.69 2.37
C CYS A 472 -2.76 -8.36 2.01
N ILE A 473 -2.40 -7.09 1.79
CA ILE A 473 -1.03 -6.74 1.42
C ILE A 473 -0.03 -6.98 2.56
N ILE A 474 -0.40 -6.69 3.82
CA ILE A 474 0.44 -6.99 4.98
C ILE A 474 0.61 -8.51 5.14
N GLY A 475 -0.45 -9.28 4.98
CA GLY A 475 -0.39 -10.73 4.99
C GLY A 475 0.58 -11.27 3.94
N ALA A 476 0.42 -10.86 2.68
CA ALA A 476 1.32 -11.25 1.59
C ALA A 476 2.78 -10.85 1.87
N THR A 477 3.00 -9.64 2.41
CA THR A 477 4.33 -9.15 2.79
C THR A 477 4.97 -10.05 3.86
N VAL A 478 4.21 -10.45 4.87
CA VAL A 478 4.68 -11.39 5.90
C VAL A 478 4.99 -12.76 5.30
N GLY A 479 4.10 -13.28 4.44
CA GLY A 479 4.30 -14.56 3.76
C GLY A 479 5.56 -14.60 2.91
N VAL A 480 5.78 -13.59 2.07
CA VAL A 480 7.01 -13.42 1.28
C VAL A 480 8.23 -13.26 2.18
N GLY A 481 8.12 -12.43 3.24
CA GLY A 481 9.19 -12.19 4.19
C GLY A 481 9.65 -13.45 4.91
N LEU A 482 8.74 -14.33 5.32
CA LEU A 482 9.04 -15.64 5.92
C LEU A 482 9.84 -16.54 4.97
N CYS A 483 9.55 -16.46 3.67
CA CYS A 483 10.23 -17.26 2.64
C CYS A 483 11.54 -16.62 2.14
N ALA A 484 11.79 -15.35 2.44
CA ALA A 484 12.95 -14.60 1.96
C ALA A 484 14.24 -14.85 2.75
N GLY A 485 14.19 -15.59 3.85
CA GLY A 485 15.37 -15.89 4.67
C GLY A 485 14.99 -16.36 6.06
N ASP A 486 15.30 -15.57 7.08
CA ASP A 486 15.01 -15.85 8.48
C ASP A 486 13.74 -15.10 8.92
N TYR A 487 12.90 -15.72 9.76
CA TYR A 487 11.73 -15.07 10.38
C TYR A 487 12.11 -13.79 11.16
N LYS A 488 13.37 -13.66 11.59
CA LYS A 488 13.93 -12.46 12.24
C LYS A 488 14.06 -11.27 11.30
N ALA A 489 14.05 -11.50 9.99
CA ALA A 489 14.08 -10.45 8.98
C ALA A 489 12.78 -9.63 8.94
N ILE A 490 11.69 -10.17 9.51
CA ILE A 490 10.41 -9.48 9.58
C ILE A 490 10.37 -8.55 10.80
N ASN A 491 9.83 -7.37 10.60
CA ASN A 491 9.55 -6.45 11.70
C ASN A 491 8.23 -6.79 12.40
N TRP A 492 8.23 -7.82 13.25
CA TRP A 492 7.07 -8.28 13.99
C TRP A 492 6.39 -7.19 14.84
N ARG A 493 7.17 -6.18 15.27
CA ARG A 493 6.59 -5.03 16.01
C ARG A 493 5.67 -4.22 15.12
N MET A 494 6.06 -4.00 13.85
CA MET A 494 5.22 -3.30 12.88
C MET A 494 3.97 -4.11 12.51
N VAL A 495 4.12 -5.43 12.38
CA VAL A 495 2.98 -6.35 12.17
C VAL A 495 2.01 -6.28 13.35
N ALA A 496 2.50 -6.45 14.59
CA ALA A 496 1.67 -6.36 15.79
C ALA A 496 0.98 -4.99 15.93
N TRP A 497 1.68 -3.91 15.60
CA TRP A 497 1.10 -2.55 15.58
C TRP A 497 -0.03 -2.43 14.58
N SER A 498 0.13 -3.00 13.38
CA SER A 498 -0.92 -3.01 12.35
C SER A 498 -2.16 -3.80 12.82
N TYR A 499 -1.96 -4.96 13.45
CA TYR A 499 -3.07 -5.71 14.04
C TYR A 499 -3.78 -4.93 15.16
N SER A 500 -3.02 -4.29 16.04
CA SER A 500 -3.59 -3.43 17.10
C SER A 500 -4.41 -2.28 16.51
N ALA A 501 -3.92 -1.67 15.42
CA ALA A 501 -4.63 -0.62 14.71
C ALA A 501 -5.98 -1.10 14.17
N TRP A 502 -6.04 -2.30 13.60
CA TRP A 502 -7.29 -2.85 13.06
C TRP A 502 -8.30 -3.13 14.17
N PHE A 503 -7.85 -3.66 15.32
CA PHE A 503 -8.72 -3.85 16.48
C PHE A 503 -9.32 -2.55 17.00
N ILE A 504 -8.52 -1.48 17.06
CA ILE A 504 -8.96 -0.17 17.58
C ILE A 504 -9.87 0.55 16.59
N THR A 505 -9.70 0.31 15.29
CA THR A 505 -10.43 1.02 14.22
C THR A 505 -11.94 0.89 14.35
N LEU A 506 -12.45 -0.34 14.50
CA LEU A 506 -13.89 -0.61 14.51
C LEU A 506 -14.60 0.04 15.71
N PRO A 507 -14.16 -0.15 16.96
CA PRO A 507 -14.80 0.50 18.10
C PRO A 507 -14.65 2.03 18.09
N SER A 508 -13.50 2.56 17.62
CA SER A 508 -13.31 4.01 17.56
C SER A 508 -14.26 4.68 16.58
N THR A 509 -14.41 4.11 15.39
CA THR A 509 -15.34 4.65 14.39
C THR A 509 -16.80 4.46 14.83
N ALA A 510 -17.12 3.35 15.51
CA ALA A 510 -18.46 3.13 16.07
C ALA A 510 -18.81 4.17 17.11
N VAL A 511 -17.88 4.48 18.02
CA VAL A 511 -18.10 5.52 19.04
C VAL A 511 -18.26 6.89 18.40
N ILE A 512 -17.38 7.28 17.47
CA ILE A 512 -17.45 8.60 16.82
C ILE A 512 -18.77 8.75 16.05
N SER A 513 -19.11 7.80 15.18
CA SER A 513 -20.33 7.86 14.36
C SER A 513 -21.59 7.74 15.21
N GLY A 514 -21.58 6.86 16.21
CA GLY A 514 -22.70 6.70 17.14
C GLY A 514 -22.98 7.94 17.98
N LEU A 515 -21.93 8.62 18.47
CA LEU A 515 -22.10 9.88 19.21
C LEU A 515 -22.64 11.00 18.32
N ILE A 516 -22.14 11.12 17.08
CA ILE A 516 -22.66 12.09 16.10
C ILE A 516 -24.14 11.81 15.83
N MET A 517 -24.51 10.54 15.61
CA MET A 517 -25.89 10.14 15.34
C MET A 517 -26.78 10.38 16.55
N ALA A 518 -26.36 9.97 17.75
CA ALA A 518 -27.10 10.19 18.98
C ALA A 518 -27.37 11.69 19.23
N PHE A 519 -26.36 12.53 19.02
CA PHE A 519 -26.51 13.97 19.08
C PHE A 519 -27.53 14.49 18.07
N THR A 520 -27.43 14.06 16.82
CA THR A 520 -28.28 14.53 15.73
C THR A 520 -29.74 14.14 15.92
N ILE A 521 -30.01 12.93 16.43
CA ILE A 521 -31.39 12.47 16.69
C ILE A 521 -32.02 13.26 17.86
N ASN A 522 -31.24 13.54 18.90
CA ASN A 522 -31.79 14.17 20.13
C ASN A 522 -31.77 15.70 20.05
N ALA A 523 -30.90 16.33 19.26
CA ALA A 523 -30.81 17.79 19.15
C ALA A 523 -32.14 18.47 18.77
N PRO A 524 -32.95 17.96 17.82
CA PRO A 524 -34.26 18.55 17.52
C PRO A 524 -35.24 18.51 18.70
N SER A 525 -35.08 17.57 19.63
CA SER A 525 -35.95 17.45 20.81
C SER A 525 -35.82 18.63 21.76
N PHE A 526 -34.68 19.30 21.76
CA PHE A 526 -34.47 20.51 22.55
C PHE A 526 -35.06 21.76 21.88
N ALA A 527 -35.43 21.65 20.62
CA ALA A 527 -36.12 22.68 19.85
C ALA A 527 -37.66 22.50 19.91
N ALA A 528 -38.19 21.80 20.92
CA ALA A 528 -39.62 21.81 21.17
C ALA A 528 -40.10 23.27 21.21
N PRO A 529 -41.19 23.63 20.51
CA PRO A 529 -41.62 24.99 20.38
C PRO A 529 -41.73 25.58 21.78
N LEU A 530 -41.11 26.72 21.99
CA LEU A 530 -41.39 27.57 23.12
C LEU A 530 -42.86 27.96 22.98
N ASN A 531 -43.76 27.20 23.64
CA ASN A 531 -45.17 27.50 23.70
C ASN A 531 -45.38 28.76 24.54
#